data_f4ab733dd5ff19064aed7b060e9f102a
#
_entry.id   f4ab733dd5ff19064aed7b060e9f102a
#
_cell.length_a   1.000
_cell.length_b   1.000
_cell.length_c   1.000
_cell.angle_alpha   90.00
_cell.angle_beta   90.00
_cell.angle_gamma   90.00
#
_symmetry.space_group_name_H-M   'P 1'
#
loop_
_entity.id
_entity.type
_entity.pdbx_description
1 polymer ?
#
loop_
_entity_poly.entity_id
_entity_poly.type
_entity_poly.pdbx_seq_one_letter_code
_entity_poly.pdbx_strand_id
1 'polypeptide(L)'
;ALDIYSDESTVDNIEGEILKVKSENTQVQKILHNLFYDVINIEFNLWSWIRNMTKYGDFYLSLDIVDKYGVVNVKPISAYDITRLEDHDPANPQLIQFEVEDNKKEIKENYEIAHFRVLSDTNFLPYGRSLLENGRKIYKQLTLMEDAMLIHRIMRAPEKRVFKIDVGNIPPREVEQFMQKI
;
A
#
# COMPACT_ATOMS: atom_id res chain seq x y z
N ALA A 1 -6.51 3.09 -6.95
CA ALA A 1 -5.44 2.27 -7.54
C ALA A 1 -5.34 0.91 -6.83
N LEU A 2 -5.12 0.84 -5.50
CA LEU A 2 -4.97 -0.44 -4.78
C LEU A 2 -6.20 -1.35 -4.93
N ASP A 3 -7.39 -0.78 -4.81
CA ASP A 3 -8.64 -1.54 -4.92
C ASP A 3 -8.80 -2.14 -6.33
N ILE A 4 -8.42 -1.41 -7.38
CA ILE A 4 -8.43 -1.90 -8.76
C ILE A 4 -7.50 -3.11 -8.92
N TYR A 5 -6.29 -3.05 -8.33
CA TYR A 5 -5.37 -4.19 -8.37
C TYR A 5 -5.95 -5.40 -7.64
N SER A 6 -6.62 -5.18 -6.51
CA SER A 6 -7.25 -6.26 -5.75
C SER A 6 -8.43 -6.84 -6.51
N ASP A 7 -9.28 -6.01 -7.09
CA ASP A 7 -10.43 -6.43 -7.88
C ASP A 7 -9.99 -7.26 -9.10
N GLU A 8 -9.02 -6.76 -9.88
CA GLU A 8 -8.51 -7.47 -11.07
C GLU A 8 -7.79 -8.78 -10.72
N SER A 9 -7.17 -8.86 -9.53
CA SER A 9 -6.46 -10.06 -9.08
C SER A 9 -7.40 -11.13 -8.50
N THR A 10 -8.63 -10.77 -8.18
CA THR A 10 -9.64 -11.66 -7.57
C THR A 10 -10.86 -11.85 -8.47
N VAL A 11 -10.70 -11.65 -9.77
CA VAL A 11 -11.74 -11.92 -10.75
C VAL A 11 -12.01 -13.42 -10.80
N ASP A 12 -13.27 -13.78 -10.66
CA ASP A 12 -13.73 -15.15 -10.76
C ASP A 12 -13.44 -15.74 -12.14
N ASN A 13 -13.08 -17.00 -12.17
CA ASN A 13 -12.95 -17.77 -13.40
C ASN A 13 -14.36 -18.10 -13.98
N ILE A 14 -14.43 -18.62 -15.20
CA ILE A 14 -15.65 -19.07 -15.86
C ILE A 14 -16.48 -20.03 -14.97
N GLU A 15 -15.81 -20.75 -14.07
CA GLU A 15 -16.39 -21.71 -13.12
C GLU A 15 -16.86 -21.04 -11.81
N GLY A 16 -16.66 -19.72 -11.63
CA GLY A 16 -17.02 -18.99 -10.40
C GLY A 16 -16.04 -19.20 -9.25
N GLU A 17 -14.85 -19.72 -9.51
CA GLU A 17 -13.78 -19.93 -8.53
C GLU A 17 -12.64 -18.93 -8.74
N ILE A 18 -12.14 -18.32 -7.68
CA ILE A 18 -10.96 -17.43 -7.73
C ILE A 18 -9.68 -18.27 -7.86
N LEU A 19 -9.61 -19.39 -7.17
CA LEU A 19 -8.46 -20.29 -7.15
C LEU A 19 -8.83 -21.67 -7.66
N LYS A 20 -8.14 -22.14 -8.70
CA LYS A 20 -8.30 -23.50 -9.21
C LYS A 20 -7.14 -24.39 -8.82
N VAL A 21 -7.39 -25.41 -8.00
CA VAL A 21 -6.40 -26.41 -7.60
C VAL A 21 -6.37 -27.54 -8.61
N LYS A 22 -5.20 -27.77 -9.25
CA LYS A 22 -4.97 -28.86 -10.19
C LYS A 22 -3.86 -29.79 -9.67
N SER A 23 -4.13 -31.09 -9.62
CA SER A 23 -3.16 -32.10 -9.29
C SER A 23 -3.44 -33.40 -10.07
N GLU A 24 -2.41 -34.13 -10.42
CA GLU A 24 -2.54 -35.48 -11.03
C GLU A 24 -3.13 -36.48 -10.03
N ASN A 25 -2.88 -36.28 -8.75
CA ASN A 25 -3.41 -37.15 -7.69
C ASN A 25 -4.68 -36.55 -7.09
N THR A 26 -5.79 -37.25 -7.27
CA THR A 26 -7.12 -36.83 -6.79
C THR A 26 -7.19 -36.68 -5.25
N GLN A 27 -6.43 -37.47 -4.50
CA GLN A 27 -6.38 -37.32 -3.03
C GLN A 27 -5.68 -36.04 -2.62
N VAL A 28 -4.54 -35.72 -3.24
CA VAL A 28 -3.80 -34.47 -3.01
C VAL A 28 -4.67 -33.27 -3.38
N GLN A 29 -5.36 -33.35 -4.52
CA GLN A 29 -6.27 -32.28 -4.94
C GLN A 29 -7.36 -32.01 -3.91
N LYS A 30 -7.99 -33.05 -3.33
CA LYS A 30 -9.00 -32.90 -2.30
C LYS A 30 -8.45 -32.30 -1.01
N ILE A 31 -7.25 -32.69 -0.58
CA ILE A 31 -6.59 -32.16 0.61
C ILE A 31 -6.28 -30.67 0.41
N LEU A 32 -5.73 -30.32 -0.73
CA LEU A 32 -5.42 -28.91 -1.04
C LEU A 32 -6.67 -28.08 -1.20
N HIS A 33 -7.72 -28.61 -1.82
CA HIS A 33 -9.00 -27.92 -1.91
C HIS A 33 -9.58 -27.63 -0.53
N ASN A 34 -9.62 -28.63 0.35
CA ASN A 34 -10.08 -28.45 1.74
C ASN A 34 -9.22 -27.41 2.48
N LEU A 35 -7.89 -27.45 2.32
CA LEU A 35 -6.99 -26.47 2.93
C LEU A 35 -7.31 -25.04 2.46
N PHE A 36 -7.42 -24.82 1.18
CA PHE A 36 -7.60 -23.46 0.63
C PHE A 36 -9.02 -22.93 0.84
N TYR A 37 -10.03 -23.75 0.70
CA TYR A 37 -11.43 -23.32 0.77
C TYR A 37 -12.00 -23.40 2.18
N ASP A 38 -11.78 -24.49 2.92
CA ASP A 38 -12.40 -24.69 4.23
C ASP A 38 -11.56 -24.10 5.37
N VAL A 39 -10.22 -24.28 5.35
CA VAL A 39 -9.34 -23.83 6.44
C VAL A 39 -8.92 -22.36 6.24
N ILE A 40 -8.42 -22.01 5.07
CA ILE A 40 -7.91 -20.68 4.78
C ILE A 40 -9.03 -19.71 4.37
N ASN A 41 -10.14 -20.22 3.83
CA ASN A 41 -11.25 -19.46 3.28
C ASN A 41 -10.76 -18.38 2.29
N ILE A 42 -10.05 -18.84 1.26
CA ILE A 42 -9.29 -17.96 0.37
C ILE A 42 -10.20 -17.02 -0.41
N GLU A 43 -11.38 -17.46 -0.80
CA GLU A 43 -12.34 -16.64 -1.55
C GLU A 43 -12.74 -15.37 -0.81
N PHE A 44 -12.95 -15.48 0.50
CA PHE A 44 -13.32 -14.33 1.32
C PHE A 44 -12.13 -13.43 1.65
N ASN A 45 -10.97 -14.03 1.92
CA ASN A 45 -9.82 -13.30 2.47
C ASN A 45 -8.88 -12.73 1.41
N LEU A 46 -8.80 -13.34 0.22
CA LEU A 46 -7.77 -13.06 -0.78
C LEU A 46 -7.75 -11.59 -1.20
N TRP A 47 -8.91 -10.98 -1.41
CA TRP A 47 -9.01 -9.57 -1.79
C TRP A 47 -8.32 -8.64 -0.79
N SER A 48 -8.62 -8.81 0.51
CA SER A 48 -8.03 -7.98 1.56
C SER A 48 -6.53 -8.24 1.71
N TRP A 49 -6.08 -9.47 1.51
CA TRP A 49 -4.67 -9.85 1.59
C TRP A 49 -3.86 -9.24 0.43
N ILE A 50 -4.37 -9.31 -0.80
CA ILE A 50 -3.74 -8.69 -1.96
C ILE A 50 -3.70 -7.17 -1.79
N ARG A 51 -4.77 -6.56 -1.29
CA ARG A 51 -4.81 -5.13 -1.04
C ARG A 51 -3.74 -4.69 -0.02
N ASN A 52 -3.56 -5.44 1.04
CA ASN A 52 -2.54 -5.18 2.05
C ASN A 52 -1.13 -5.43 1.49
N MET A 53 -0.92 -6.51 0.76
CA MET A 53 0.34 -6.83 0.10
C MET A 53 0.75 -5.73 -0.90
N THR A 54 -0.15 -5.26 -1.74
CA THR A 54 0.13 -4.19 -2.71
C THR A 54 0.37 -2.84 -2.05
N LYS A 55 -0.27 -2.59 -0.90
CA LYS A 55 -0.10 -1.35 -0.12
C LYS A 55 1.26 -1.28 0.56
N TYR A 56 1.65 -2.33 1.25
CA TYR A 56 2.87 -2.35 2.07
C TYR A 56 4.08 -2.93 1.32
N GLY A 57 3.84 -3.74 0.31
CA GLY A 57 4.88 -4.50 -0.40
C GLY A 57 5.07 -5.91 0.15
N ASP A 58 4.73 -6.11 1.42
CA ASP A 58 4.84 -7.37 2.16
C ASP A 58 3.53 -7.72 2.83
N PHE A 59 3.27 -9.01 2.92
CA PHE A 59 2.13 -9.55 3.65
C PHE A 59 2.51 -10.86 4.33
N TYR A 60 2.09 -11.02 5.58
CA TYR A 60 2.48 -12.14 6.42
C TYR A 60 1.26 -12.86 6.97
N LEU A 61 1.32 -14.18 6.93
CA LEU A 61 0.36 -15.06 7.56
C LEU A 61 1.06 -15.94 8.59
N SER A 62 0.59 -15.91 9.82
CA SER A 62 0.98 -16.90 10.83
C SER A 62 0.17 -18.17 10.62
N LEU A 63 0.85 -19.30 10.56
CA LEU A 63 0.27 -20.61 10.37
C LEU A 63 0.25 -21.34 11.72
N ASP A 64 -0.93 -21.68 12.19
CA ASP A 64 -1.09 -22.55 13.36
C ASP A 64 -1.02 -24.01 12.88
N ILE A 65 0.13 -24.65 13.12
CA ILE A 65 0.42 -26.01 12.66
C ILE A 65 0.27 -26.99 13.81
N VAL A 66 -0.50 -28.04 13.60
CA VAL A 66 -0.70 -29.12 14.58
C VAL A 66 -0.20 -30.44 14.00
N ASP A 67 0.54 -31.20 14.81
CA ASP A 67 1.02 -32.54 14.42
C ASP A 67 -0.14 -33.41 13.92
N LYS A 68 0.08 -34.13 12.82
CA LYS A 68 -0.88 -35.01 12.12
C LYS A 68 -1.99 -34.30 11.33
N TYR A 69 -2.40 -33.08 11.69
CA TYR A 69 -3.46 -32.36 11.00
C TYR A 69 -2.93 -31.30 10.00
N GLY A 70 -1.66 -30.89 10.16
CA GLY A 70 -1.07 -29.84 9.33
C GLY A 70 -1.53 -28.44 9.75
N VAL A 71 -1.77 -27.57 8.79
CA VAL A 71 -2.26 -26.19 9.03
C VAL A 71 -3.72 -26.22 9.41
N VAL A 72 -4.03 -25.76 10.61
CA VAL A 72 -5.38 -25.75 11.17
C VAL A 72 -6.00 -24.36 11.14
N ASN A 73 -5.17 -23.32 11.22
CA ASN A 73 -5.64 -21.95 11.23
C ASN A 73 -4.58 -21.01 10.61
N VAL A 74 -5.04 -19.90 10.08
CA VAL A 74 -4.19 -18.90 9.43
C VAL A 74 -4.60 -17.51 9.92
N LYS A 75 -3.62 -16.76 10.47
CA LYS A 75 -3.85 -15.41 10.99
C LYS A 75 -3.00 -14.39 10.25
N PRO A 76 -3.60 -13.33 9.70
CA PRO A 76 -2.81 -12.25 9.12
C PRO A 76 -2.08 -11.47 10.22
N ILE A 77 -0.79 -11.17 9.97
CA ILE A 77 0.04 -10.31 10.81
C ILE A 77 0.28 -9.00 10.07
N SER A 78 0.24 -7.89 10.82
CA SER A 78 0.57 -6.57 10.28
C SER A 78 2.04 -6.51 9.89
N ALA A 79 2.34 -5.89 8.74
CA ALA A 79 3.72 -5.69 8.31
C ALA A 79 4.55 -4.76 9.24
N TYR A 80 3.88 -4.07 10.17
CA TYR A 80 4.56 -3.23 11.17
C TYR A 80 5.01 -4.03 12.40
N ASP A 81 4.35 -5.15 12.67
CA ASP A 81 4.52 -5.92 13.89
C ASP A 81 5.42 -7.15 13.68
N ILE A 82 6.03 -7.27 12.51
CA ILE A 82 6.89 -8.39 12.16
C ILE A 82 8.22 -7.92 11.58
N THR A 83 9.31 -8.51 12.06
CA THR A 83 10.66 -8.28 11.57
C THR A 83 11.29 -9.59 11.15
N ARG A 84 11.82 -9.65 9.95
CA ARG A 84 12.57 -10.79 9.47
C ARG A 84 14.01 -10.73 9.97
N LEU A 85 14.45 -11.78 10.63
CA LEU A 85 15.80 -11.95 11.13
C LEU A 85 16.60 -12.83 10.18
N GLU A 86 17.67 -12.29 9.64
CA GLU A 86 18.66 -12.99 8.81
C GLU A 86 20.04 -12.84 9.46
N ASP A 87 20.95 -13.78 9.23
CA ASP A 87 22.31 -13.79 9.79
C ASP A 87 22.37 -13.66 11.33
N HIS A 88 21.30 -14.09 12.01
CA HIS A 88 21.20 -14.00 13.46
C HIS A 88 22.07 -15.04 14.17
N ASP A 89 22.17 -16.23 13.60
CA ASP A 89 22.97 -17.31 14.16
C ASP A 89 24.28 -17.47 13.37
N PRO A 90 25.43 -17.19 14.01
CA PRO A 90 26.74 -17.38 13.37
C PRO A 90 27.02 -18.81 12.92
N ALA A 91 26.34 -19.80 13.53
CA ALA A 91 26.49 -21.21 13.15
C ALA A 91 25.68 -21.56 11.89
N ASN A 92 24.59 -20.86 11.66
CA ASN A 92 23.69 -21.08 10.52
C ASN A 92 23.29 -19.76 9.84
N PRO A 93 24.16 -19.16 9.00
CA PRO A 93 23.88 -17.86 8.35
C PRO A 93 22.66 -17.86 7.46
N GLN A 94 22.18 -19.03 7.02
CA GLN A 94 21.00 -19.17 6.17
C GLN A 94 19.70 -19.34 6.96
N LEU A 95 19.76 -19.32 8.29
CA LEU A 95 18.58 -19.43 9.13
C LEU A 95 17.76 -18.14 9.02
N ILE A 96 16.51 -18.28 8.63
CA ILE A 96 15.55 -17.19 8.56
C ILE A 96 14.52 -17.43 9.65
N GLN A 97 14.38 -16.46 10.53
CA GLN A 97 13.37 -16.42 11.58
C GLN A 97 12.60 -15.13 11.50
N PHE A 98 11.46 -15.08 12.16
CA PHE A 98 10.61 -13.90 12.23
C PHE A 98 10.35 -13.51 13.69
N GLU A 99 10.68 -12.28 14.04
CA GLU A 99 10.29 -11.69 15.32
C GLU A 99 8.93 -11.03 15.16
N VAL A 100 7.94 -11.48 15.91
CA VAL A 100 6.59 -10.93 15.92
C VAL A 100 6.40 -10.14 17.22
N GLU A 101 6.02 -8.88 17.10
CA GLU A 101 5.82 -7.96 18.21
C GLU A 101 4.33 -7.65 18.37
N ASP A 102 3.54 -8.63 18.82
CA ASP A 102 2.12 -8.42 19.14
C ASP A 102 1.97 -7.89 20.58
N ASN A 103 1.89 -8.69 21.60
CA ASN A 103 1.89 -8.25 23.01
C ASN A 103 3.18 -8.64 23.72
N LYS A 104 3.88 -9.61 23.20
CA LYS A 104 5.19 -10.09 23.60
C LYS A 104 6.00 -10.36 22.36
N LYS A 105 7.32 -10.12 22.47
CA LYS A 105 8.24 -10.51 21.40
C LYS A 105 8.33 -12.01 21.34
N GLU A 106 7.92 -12.56 20.22
CA GLU A 106 7.91 -14.00 19.95
C GLU A 106 8.74 -14.26 18.69
N ILE A 107 9.67 -15.22 18.77
CA ILE A 107 10.44 -15.64 17.60
C ILE A 107 9.73 -16.85 16.99
N LYS A 108 9.37 -16.75 15.73
CA LYS A 108 8.74 -17.80 14.95
C LYS A 108 9.67 -18.34 13.89
N GLU A 109 9.59 -19.63 13.65
CA GLU A 109 10.38 -20.30 12.63
C GLU A 109 9.83 -20.01 11.23
N ASN A 110 10.68 -20.18 10.22
CA ASN A 110 10.33 -19.89 8.84
C ASN A 110 9.12 -20.69 8.31
N TYR A 111 8.88 -21.88 8.82
CA TYR A 111 7.74 -22.72 8.40
C TYR A 111 6.41 -22.30 9.08
N GLU A 112 6.45 -21.50 10.14
CA GLU A 112 5.27 -20.98 10.82
C GLU A 112 4.76 -19.67 10.21
N ILE A 113 5.53 -19.03 9.35
CA ILE A 113 5.19 -17.76 8.72
C ILE A 113 5.22 -17.91 7.20
N ALA A 114 4.07 -17.66 6.56
CA ALA A 114 4.02 -17.48 5.11
C ALA A 114 4.25 -16.01 4.77
N HIS A 115 5.38 -15.70 4.15
CA HIS A 115 5.76 -14.36 3.73
C HIS A 115 5.52 -14.18 2.23
N PHE A 116 4.58 -13.32 1.88
CA PHE A 116 4.27 -12.90 0.51
C PHE A 116 4.83 -11.52 0.26
N ARG A 117 5.49 -11.32 -0.87
CA ARG A 117 6.05 -10.03 -1.22
C ARG A 117 5.79 -9.65 -2.67
N VAL A 118 5.63 -8.37 -2.92
CA VAL A 118 5.58 -7.82 -4.27
C VAL A 118 7.02 -7.73 -4.79
N LEU A 119 7.30 -8.46 -5.86
CA LEU A 119 8.62 -8.44 -6.49
C LEU A 119 8.90 -7.05 -7.06
N SER A 120 10.13 -6.59 -6.84
CA SER A 120 10.66 -5.39 -7.45
C SER A 120 11.94 -5.71 -8.20
N ASP A 121 12.46 -4.77 -8.98
CA ASP A 121 13.71 -4.93 -9.75
C ASP A 121 14.93 -5.24 -8.86
N THR A 122 14.83 -4.98 -7.55
CA THR A 122 15.85 -5.29 -6.54
C THR A 122 15.53 -6.63 -5.88
N ASN A 123 15.78 -7.73 -6.58
CA ASN A 123 15.53 -9.10 -6.08
C ASN A 123 16.35 -9.51 -4.85
N PHE A 124 17.31 -8.70 -4.44
CA PHE A 124 18.22 -8.99 -3.33
C PHE A 124 17.77 -8.45 -1.98
N LEU A 125 16.70 -7.64 -1.95
CA LEU A 125 16.16 -7.15 -0.70
C LEU A 125 15.24 -8.21 -0.05
N PRO A 126 15.32 -8.39 1.28
CA PRO A 126 14.49 -9.36 2.00
C PRO A 126 13.01 -8.98 1.99
N TYR A 127 12.70 -7.69 1.75
CA TYR A 127 11.34 -7.14 1.76
C TYR A 127 10.85 -6.81 0.35
N GLY A 128 9.54 -6.85 0.18
CA GLY A 128 8.87 -6.37 -1.02
C GLY A 128 8.79 -4.85 -1.08
N ARG A 129 8.32 -4.33 -2.19
CA ARG A 129 8.15 -2.90 -2.41
C ARG A 129 6.70 -2.59 -2.76
N SER A 130 6.14 -1.61 -2.07
CA SER A 130 4.77 -1.15 -2.36
C SER A 130 4.63 -0.68 -3.80
N LEU A 131 3.51 -1.02 -4.44
CA LEU A 131 3.18 -0.50 -5.78
C LEU A 131 3.02 1.02 -5.81
N LEU A 132 2.71 1.63 -4.67
CA LEU A 132 2.56 3.08 -4.53
C LEU A 132 3.89 3.83 -4.51
N GLU A 133 5.01 3.16 -4.27
CA GLU A 133 6.31 3.82 -4.12
C GLU A 133 6.72 4.60 -5.39
N ASN A 134 6.40 4.08 -6.55
CA ASN A 134 6.68 4.77 -7.82
C ASN A 134 5.88 6.07 -7.97
N GLY A 135 4.70 6.14 -7.37
CA GLY A 135 3.85 7.34 -7.36
C GLY A 135 4.21 8.37 -6.28
N ARG A 136 5.06 8.04 -5.32
CA ARG A 136 5.36 8.86 -4.14
C ARG A 136 5.85 10.27 -4.48
N LYS A 137 6.73 10.39 -5.46
CA LYS A 137 7.27 11.68 -5.89
C LYS A 137 6.17 12.56 -6.48
N ILE A 138 5.37 12.00 -7.36
CA ILE A 138 4.28 12.71 -8.05
C ILE A 138 3.21 13.14 -7.04
N TYR A 139 2.86 12.28 -6.09
CA TYR A 139 1.91 12.60 -5.03
C TYR A 139 2.39 13.78 -4.16
N LYS A 140 3.67 13.79 -3.75
CA LYS A 140 4.25 14.92 -3.01
C LYS A 140 4.20 16.23 -3.81
N GLN A 141 4.46 16.17 -5.11
CA GLN A 141 4.39 17.34 -6.00
C GLN A 141 2.95 17.84 -6.13
N LEU A 142 1.99 16.93 -6.28
CA LEU A 142 0.57 17.28 -6.35
C LEU A 142 0.10 17.99 -5.07
N THR A 143 0.39 17.42 -3.90
CA THR A 143 0.03 18.04 -2.61
C THR A 143 0.62 19.44 -2.47
N LEU A 144 1.90 19.62 -2.86
CA LEU A 144 2.55 20.94 -2.82
C LEU A 144 1.88 21.94 -3.78
N MET A 145 1.44 21.49 -4.96
CA MET A 145 0.71 22.33 -5.91
C MET A 145 -0.68 22.72 -5.38
N GLU A 146 -1.39 21.81 -4.74
CA GLU A 146 -2.68 22.07 -4.12
C GLU A 146 -2.56 23.14 -3.01
N ASP A 147 -1.57 22.99 -2.13
CA ASP A 147 -1.26 23.96 -1.08
C ASP A 147 -0.88 25.32 -1.67
N ALA A 148 -0.04 25.36 -2.70
CA ALA A 148 0.35 26.58 -3.38
C ALA A 148 -0.83 27.28 -4.05
N MET A 149 -1.76 26.53 -4.66
CA MET A 149 -2.98 27.08 -5.23
C MET A 149 -3.90 27.71 -4.16
N LEU A 150 -4.02 27.08 -3.01
CA LEU A 150 -4.80 27.58 -1.89
C LEU A 150 -4.22 28.91 -1.38
N ILE A 151 -2.91 28.92 -1.11
CA ILE A 151 -2.18 30.13 -0.68
C ILE A 151 -2.34 31.26 -1.71
N HIS A 152 -2.16 30.94 -3.00
CA HIS A 152 -2.30 31.91 -4.08
C HIS A 152 -3.72 32.53 -4.14
N ARG A 153 -4.76 31.73 -3.91
CA ARG A 153 -6.15 32.22 -3.86
C ARG A 153 -6.38 33.13 -2.66
N ILE A 154 -5.86 32.77 -1.48
CA ILE A 154 -5.97 33.58 -0.26
C ILE A 154 -5.24 34.92 -0.42
N MET A 155 -4.04 34.91 -0.97
CA MET A 155 -3.22 36.11 -1.19
C MET A 155 -3.80 37.05 -2.27
N ARG A 156 -4.49 36.48 -3.27
CA ARG A 156 -5.16 37.25 -4.33
C ARG A 156 -6.61 37.60 -4.03
N ALA A 157 -7.17 37.12 -2.92
CA ALA A 157 -8.55 37.46 -2.53
C ALA A 157 -8.83 38.97 -2.44
N PRO A 158 -7.90 39.85 -1.99
CA PRO A 158 -8.07 41.28 -2.20
C PRO A 158 -7.90 41.60 -3.68
N GLU A 159 -9.01 41.79 -4.39
CA GLU A 159 -9.00 42.27 -5.77
C GLU A 159 -8.22 43.58 -5.88
N LYS A 160 -7.19 43.60 -6.71
CA LYS A 160 -6.58 44.87 -7.09
C LYS A 160 -7.49 45.53 -8.09
N ARG A 161 -8.23 46.53 -7.64
CA ARG A 161 -9.07 47.36 -8.50
C ARG A 161 -8.20 48.44 -9.12
N VAL A 162 -8.11 48.44 -10.43
CA VAL A 162 -7.40 49.48 -11.20
C VAL A 162 -8.48 50.39 -11.78
N PHE A 163 -8.51 51.62 -11.31
CA PHE A 163 -9.37 52.66 -11.86
C PHE A 163 -8.57 53.39 -12.92
N LYS A 164 -9.05 53.37 -14.14
CA LYS A 164 -8.49 54.18 -15.25
C LYS A 164 -9.39 55.41 -15.47
N ILE A 165 -8.89 56.54 -15.03
CA ILE A 165 -9.62 57.81 -15.13
C ILE A 165 -9.04 58.58 -16.29
N ASP A 166 -9.89 58.96 -17.25
CA ASP A 166 -9.50 59.86 -18.35
C ASP A 166 -9.56 61.29 -17.84
N VAL A 167 -8.42 61.95 -17.77
CA VAL A 167 -8.26 63.35 -17.29
C VAL A 167 -8.35 64.38 -18.40
N GLY A 168 -8.61 63.96 -19.63
CA GLY A 168 -8.72 64.89 -20.77
C GLY A 168 -7.45 65.73 -20.98
N ASN A 169 -7.63 67.06 -21.09
CA ASN A 169 -6.55 68.03 -21.34
C ASN A 169 -5.96 68.65 -20.04
N ILE A 170 -6.06 68.01 -18.90
CA ILE A 170 -5.48 68.52 -17.66
C ILE A 170 -3.95 68.43 -17.71
N PRO A 171 -3.18 69.50 -17.38
CA PRO A 171 -1.73 69.45 -17.35
C PRO A 171 -1.22 68.41 -16.37
N PRO A 172 -0.14 67.67 -16.68
CA PRO A 172 0.38 66.56 -15.83
C PRO A 172 0.67 66.97 -14.38
N ARG A 173 0.99 68.21 -14.11
CA ARG A 173 1.24 68.76 -12.76
C ARG A 173 0.00 68.86 -11.88
N GLU A 174 -1.17 68.97 -12.46
CA GLU A 174 -2.45 69.12 -11.73
C GLU A 174 -3.17 67.80 -11.59
N VAL A 175 -2.71 66.75 -12.27
CA VAL A 175 -3.31 65.38 -12.20
C VAL A 175 -3.26 64.80 -10.79
N GLU A 176 -2.17 64.99 -10.06
CA GLU A 176 -2.06 64.50 -8.67
C GLU A 176 -3.06 65.20 -7.73
N GLN A 177 -3.23 66.51 -7.90
CA GLN A 177 -4.22 67.27 -7.11
C GLN A 177 -5.66 66.87 -7.47
N PHE A 178 -5.90 66.54 -8.71
CA PHE A 178 -7.18 66.06 -9.20
C PHE A 178 -7.50 64.67 -8.62
N MET A 179 -6.48 63.77 -8.63
CA MET A 179 -6.61 62.42 -8.07
C MET A 179 -6.81 62.39 -6.55
N GLN A 180 -6.32 63.40 -5.82
CA GLN A 180 -6.55 63.51 -4.36
C GLN A 180 -7.95 64.02 -4.01
N LYS A 181 -8.70 64.55 -4.97
CA LYS A 181 -10.06 65.06 -4.78
C LYS A 181 -11.16 64.05 -5.14
N ILE A 182 -10.80 62.93 -5.76
CA ILE A 182 -11.66 61.80 -6.10
C ILE A 182 -11.53 60.72 -5.05
#